data_0280240f42f3f3064ac3bfaed1889fb1
#
_entry.id   0280240f42f3f3064ac3bfaed1889fb1
#
_cell.length_a   1.000
_cell.length_b   1.000
_cell.length_c   1.000
_cell.angle_alpha   90.00
_cell.angle_beta   90.00
_cell.angle_gamma   90.00
#
_symmetry.space_group_name_H-M   'P 1'
#
loop_
_entity.id
_entity.type
_entity.pdbx_description
1 polymer ?
#
loop_
_entity_poly.entity_id
_entity_poly.type
_entity_poly.pdbx_seq_one_letter_code
_entity_poly.pdbx_strand_id
1 'polypeptide(L)'
;LCGLLTGMPVGRDISNMFKDPITQKRFLGQFYMAVRIDAFQPPDIFKQRMKKLMDDVRREPRRDKNIPVMVAGDPQKYASVDRLKNGIPVKERDLNAFKALAEKYEIKFFD
;
A
#
# COMPACT_ATOMS: atom_id res chain seq x y z
N LEU A 1 -0.04 12.67 -13.20
CA LEU A 1 0.29 13.89 -12.46
C LEU A 1 1.59 13.74 -11.66
N CYS A 2 1.75 12.67 -10.87
CA CYS A 2 2.97 12.41 -10.09
C CYS A 2 4.23 12.46 -10.96
N GLY A 3 4.28 11.73 -12.07
CA GLY A 3 5.43 11.71 -12.96
C GLY A 3 5.77 13.10 -13.53
N LEU A 4 4.74 13.86 -13.94
CA LEU A 4 4.94 15.20 -14.49
C LEU A 4 5.49 16.18 -13.46
N LEU A 5 5.03 16.11 -12.21
CA LEU A 5 5.45 17.02 -11.14
C LEU A 5 6.81 16.65 -10.52
N THR A 6 7.20 15.40 -10.55
CA THR A 6 8.42 14.91 -9.89
C THR A 6 9.57 14.59 -10.84
N GLY A 7 9.39 14.81 -12.16
CA GLY A 7 10.40 14.47 -13.16
C GLY A 7 10.60 12.98 -13.40
N MET A 8 9.67 12.14 -12.99
CA MET A 8 9.69 10.71 -13.30
C MET A 8 9.48 10.46 -14.78
N PRO A 9 9.99 9.34 -15.32
CA PRO A 9 9.63 8.89 -16.67
C PRO A 9 8.13 8.81 -16.87
N VAL A 10 7.64 9.26 -18.02
CA VAL A 10 6.22 9.26 -18.40
C VAL A 10 6.01 8.63 -19.78
N GLY A 11 4.80 8.19 -20.08
CA GLY A 11 4.46 7.62 -21.36
C GLY A 11 5.26 6.36 -21.69
N ARG A 12 5.91 6.30 -22.85
CA ARG A 12 6.68 5.13 -23.32
C ARG A 12 7.91 4.83 -22.47
N ASP A 13 8.47 5.82 -21.80
CA ASP A 13 9.68 5.65 -20.98
C ASP A 13 9.43 4.83 -19.72
N ILE A 14 8.17 4.77 -19.24
CA ILE A 14 7.79 3.94 -18.08
C ILE A 14 8.13 2.46 -18.32
N SER A 15 7.93 1.96 -19.53
CA SER A 15 8.21 0.55 -19.87
C SER A 15 9.68 0.20 -19.76
N ASN A 16 10.57 1.15 -19.98
CA ASN A 16 12.01 0.95 -19.90
C ASN A 16 12.49 0.84 -18.45
N MET A 17 11.83 1.55 -17.52
CA MET A 17 12.11 1.51 -16.09
C MET A 17 12.03 0.10 -15.48
N PHE A 18 11.16 -0.76 -16.02
CA PHE A 18 10.97 -2.13 -15.53
C PHE A 18 11.86 -3.17 -16.21
N LYS A 19 12.51 -2.80 -17.31
CA LYS A 19 13.45 -3.69 -18.03
C LYS A 19 14.84 -3.66 -17.42
N ASP A 20 15.19 -2.58 -16.73
CA ASP A 20 16.51 -2.38 -16.15
C ASP A 20 16.69 -3.19 -14.85
N PRO A 21 17.87 -3.73 -14.61
CA PRO A 21 18.21 -4.38 -13.34
C PRO A 21 17.97 -3.46 -12.15
N ILE A 22 17.63 -4.03 -10.99
CA ILE A 22 17.43 -3.28 -9.74
C ILE A 22 18.68 -2.47 -9.34
N THR A 23 19.86 -2.84 -9.83
CA THR A 23 21.14 -2.17 -9.59
C THR A 23 21.27 -0.82 -10.27
N GLN A 24 20.44 -0.52 -11.28
CA GLN A 24 20.48 0.77 -11.95
C GLN A 24 19.66 1.84 -11.20
N LYS A 25 20.06 3.09 -11.34
CA LYS A 25 19.33 4.22 -10.78
C LYS A 25 17.91 4.26 -11.34
N ARG A 26 16.92 4.24 -10.44
CA ARG A 26 15.53 4.43 -10.76
C ARG A 26 15.10 5.82 -10.30
N PHE A 27 14.57 6.61 -11.20
CA PHE A 27 13.99 7.91 -10.88
C PHE A 27 12.59 7.67 -10.37
N LEU A 28 12.45 7.53 -9.05
CA LEU A 28 11.18 7.37 -8.36
C LEU A 28 10.81 8.69 -7.69
N GLY A 29 9.61 9.15 -7.93
CA GLY A 29 9.07 10.35 -7.30
C GLY A 29 7.73 10.08 -6.65
N GLN A 30 7.39 10.88 -5.66
CA GLN A 30 6.11 10.82 -4.96
C GLN A 30 5.50 12.20 -4.90
N PHE A 31 4.19 12.29 -5.07
CA PHE A 31 3.44 13.51 -4.92
C PHE A 31 2.40 13.33 -3.82
N TYR A 32 2.43 14.23 -2.86
CA TYR A 32 1.48 14.26 -1.74
C TYR A 32 0.67 15.54 -1.79
N MET A 33 -0.63 15.42 -1.56
CA MET A 33 -1.56 16.54 -1.45
C MET A 33 -2.47 16.32 -0.25
N ALA A 34 -2.61 17.36 0.56
CA ALA A 34 -3.58 17.41 1.64
C ALA A 34 -4.63 18.49 1.34
N VAL A 35 -5.89 18.15 1.54
CA VAL A 35 -7.01 19.07 1.33
C VAL A 35 -7.74 19.29 2.66
N ARG A 36 -7.89 20.55 3.05
CA ARG A 36 -8.68 20.91 4.23
C ARG A 36 -10.17 20.71 3.94
N ILE A 37 -10.77 19.77 4.63
CA ILE A 37 -12.18 19.41 4.44
C ILE A 37 -13.10 20.54 4.92
N ASP A 38 -12.75 21.15 6.04
CA ASP A 38 -13.52 22.25 6.65
C ASP A 38 -13.62 23.52 5.78
N ALA A 39 -12.74 23.66 4.80
CA ALA A 39 -12.85 24.70 3.79
C ALA A 39 -14.01 24.50 2.79
N PHE A 40 -14.55 23.28 2.70
CA PHE A 40 -15.61 22.93 1.74
C PHE A 40 -16.92 22.57 2.42
N GLN A 41 -16.87 21.85 3.53
CA GLN A 41 -18.05 21.39 4.28
C GLN A 41 -17.67 21.01 5.71
N PRO A 42 -18.64 20.94 6.63
CA PRO A 42 -18.40 20.46 8.00
C PRO A 42 -17.80 19.04 7.97
N PRO A 43 -16.71 18.78 8.74
CA PRO A 43 -16.02 17.48 8.75
C PRO A 43 -16.90 16.27 9.08
N ASP A 44 -17.91 16.45 9.94
CA ASP A 44 -18.82 15.36 10.30
C ASP A 44 -19.75 15.00 9.16
N ILE A 45 -20.21 15.95 8.39
CA ILE A 45 -20.97 15.71 7.16
C ILE A 45 -20.13 14.94 6.15
N PHE A 46 -18.88 15.35 5.97
CA PHE A 46 -17.95 14.63 5.10
C PHE A 46 -17.76 13.18 5.54
N LYS A 47 -17.52 12.92 6.84
CA LYS A 47 -17.37 11.57 7.39
C LYS A 47 -18.60 10.70 7.16
N GLN A 48 -19.79 11.25 7.37
CA GLN A 48 -21.07 10.54 7.12
C GLN A 48 -21.21 10.17 5.64
N ARG A 49 -20.92 11.10 4.72
CA ARG A 49 -20.98 10.86 3.28
C ARG A 49 -19.96 9.81 2.84
N MET A 50 -18.73 9.89 3.36
CA MET A 50 -17.68 8.89 3.10
C MET A 50 -18.07 7.51 3.62
N LYS A 51 -18.61 7.44 4.84
CA LYS A 51 -19.12 6.17 5.39
C LYS A 51 -20.20 5.57 4.51
N LYS A 52 -21.18 6.38 4.11
CA LYS A 52 -22.25 5.92 3.20
C LYS A 52 -21.68 5.40 1.89
N LEU A 53 -20.78 6.13 1.24
CA LEU A 53 -20.15 5.72 0.00
C LEU A 53 -19.40 4.38 0.15
N MET A 54 -18.62 4.22 1.21
CA MET A 54 -17.90 2.96 1.47
C MET A 54 -18.86 1.79 1.71
N ASP A 55 -19.95 2.02 2.44
CA ASP A 55 -20.95 1.00 2.71
C ASP A 55 -21.73 0.62 1.45
N ASP A 56 -22.04 1.58 0.59
CA ASP A 56 -22.68 1.35 -0.72
C ASP A 56 -21.77 0.49 -1.61
N VAL A 57 -20.50 0.81 -1.72
CA VAL A 57 -19.51 0.01 -2.48
C VAL A 57 -19.41 -1.43 -1.97
N ARG A 58 -19.37 -1.63 -0.63
CA ARG A 58 -19.30 -2.99 -0.05
C ARG A 58 -20.55 -3.83 -0.32
N ARG A 59 -21.70 -3.19 -0.59
CA ARG A 59 -22.97 -3.86 -0.89
C ARG A 59 -23.13 -4.21 -2.37
N GLU A 60 -22.23 -3.72 -3.24
CA GLU A 60 -22.32 -4.02 -4.66
C GLU A 60 -22.31 -5.54 -4.93
N PRO A 61 -23.01 -6.02 -5.98
CA PRO A 61 -23.03 -7.41 -6.35
C PRO A 61 -21.63 -7.97 -6.58
N ARG A 62 -21.34 -9.11 -5.97
CA ARG A 62 -20.03 -9.77 -6.10
C ARG A 62 -19.96 -10.54 -7.41
N ARG A 63 -18.88 -10.37 -8.16
CA ARG A 63 -18.56 -11.21 -9.30
C ARG A 63 -18.29 -12.67 -8.86
N ASP A 64 -17.56 -12.84 -7.76
CA ASP A 64 -17.35 -14.10 -7.09
C ASP A 64 -17.94 -14.02 -5.67
N LYS A 65 -18.82 -14.94 -5.33
CA LYS A 65 -19.51 -14.96 -4.02
C LYS A 65 -18.53 -15.11 -2.84
N ASN A 66 -17.38 -15.71 -3.08
CA ASN A 66 -16.33 -15.95 -2.07
C ASN A 66 -15.41 -14.74 -1.86
N ILE A 67 -15.42 -13.77 -2.77
CA ILE A 67 -14.54 -12.59 -2.72
C ILE A 67 -15.40 -11.37 -2.35
N PRO A 68 -15.21 -10.78 -1.16
CA PRO A 68 -15.96 -9.59 -0.78
C PRO A 68 -15.55 -8.37 -1.62
N VAL A 69 -16.51 -7.51 -1.94
CA VAL A 69 -16.21 -6.17 -2.44
C VAL A 69 -15.66 -5.35 -1.28
N MET A 70 -14.47 -4.78 -1.46
CA MET A 70 -13.75 -4.05 -0.43
C MET A 70 -13.41 -2.64 -0.88
N VAL A 71 -13.34 -1.72 0.05
CA VAL A 71 -12.79 -0.38 -0.18
C VAL A 71 -11.34 -0.30 0.30
N ALA A 72 -10.64 0.75 -0.10
CA ALA A 72 -9.27 0.99 0.34
C ALA A 72 -9.17 0.99 1.88
N GLY A 73 -8.24 0.22 2.41
CA GLY A 73 -8.02 0.03 3.84
C GLY A 73 -8.69 -1.22 4.44
N ASP A 74 -9.69 -1.82 3.81
CA ASP A 74 -10.31 -3.03 4.35
C ASP A 74 -9.33 -4.22 4.42
N PRO A 75 -8.55 -4.54 3.38
CA PRO A 75 -7.57 -5.62 3.46
C PRO A 75 -6.55 -5.42 4.59
N GLN A 76 -6.12 -4.17 4.80
CA GLN A 76 -5.16 -3.82 5.85
C GLN A 76 -5.75 -4.01 7.24
N LYS A 77 -7.04 -3.66 7.45
CA LYS A 77 -7.73 -3.89 8.72
C LYS A 77 -7.84 -5.37 9.05
N TYR A 78 -8.24 -6.19 8.09
CA TYR A 78 -8.32 -7.64 8.28
C TYR A 78 -6.95 -8.24 8.56
N ALA A 79 -5.95 -7.86 7.78
CA ALA A 79 -4.58 -8.31 7.99
C ALA A 79 -4.02 -7.86 9.35
N SER A 80 -4.34 -6.65 9.81
CA SER A 80 -3.91 -6.15 11.11
C SER A 80 -4.48 -6.99 12.26
N VAL A 81 -5.77 -7.27 12.23
CA VAL A 81 -6.44 -8.10 13.26
C VAL A 81 -5.83 -9.51 13.30
N ASP A 82 -5.64 -10.13 12.14
CA ASP A 82 -5.04 -11.47 12.03
C ASP A 82 -3.60 -11.47 12.55
N ARG A 83 -2.78 -10.52 12.10
CA ARG A 83 -1.35 -10.45 12.46
C ARG A 83 -1.09 -10.09 13.91
N LEU A 84 -1.97 -9.31 14.54
CA LEU A 84 -1.88 -9.04 15.99
C LEU A 84 -2.14 -10.31 16.80
N LYS A 85 -2.95 -11.22 16.31
CA LYS A 85 -3.27 -12.48 16.99
C LYS A 85 -2.27 -13.60 16.64
N ASN A 86 -1.92 -13.74 15.37
CA ASN A 86 -1.22 -14.91 14.84
C ASN A 86 0.24 -14.62 14.46
N GLY A 87 0.69 -13.38 14.57
CA GLY A 87 2.01 -12.95 14.13
C GLY A 87 2.06 -12.60 12.63
N ILE A 88 3.15 -12.01 12.21
CA ILE A 88 3.38 -11.61 10.83
C ILE A 88 3.99 -12.81 10.07
N PRO A 89 3.35 -13.33 9.01
CA PRO A 89 3.91 -14.42 8.22
C PRO A 89 5.13 -13.94 7.43
N VAL A 90 6.29 -14.50 7.73
CA VAL A 90 7.53 -14.24 6.99
C VAL A 90 7.88 -15.49 6.19
N LYS A 91 8.17 -15.34 4.91
CA LYS A 91 8.59 -16.45 4.05
C LYS A 91 9.97 -16.91 4.48
N GLU A 92 10.20 -18.23 4.47
CA GLU A 92 11.48 -18.83 4.86
C GLU A 92 12.69 -18.26 4.08
N ARG A 93 12.51 -18.01 2.78
CA ARG A 93 13.53 -17.34 1.97
C ARG A 93 13.94 -15.98 2.53
N ASP A 94 12.96 -15.18 2.95
CA ASP A 94 13.19 -13.83 3.44
C ASP A 94 13.81 -13.87 4.86
N LEU A 95 13.36 -14.84 5.67
CA LEU A 95 13.95 -15.12 6.99
C LEU A 95 15.43 -15.49 6.88
N ASN A 96 15.78 -16.37 5.94
CA ASN A 96 17.17 -16.79 5.69
C ASN A 96 18.02 -15.60 5.20
N ALA A 97 17.46 -14.71 4.36
CA ALA A 97 18.14 -13.50 3.94
C ALA A 97 18.40 -12.54 5.12
N PHE A 98 17.45 -12.39 6.03
CA PHE A 98 17.63 -11.59 7.24
C PHE A 98 18.67 -12.19 8.19
N LYS A 99 18.71 -13.50 8.36
CA LYS A 99 19.75 -14.18 9.15
C LYS A 99 21.15 -13.95 8.59
N ALA A 100 21.30 -14.10 7.27
CA ALA A 100 22.57 -13.82 6.60
C ALA A 100 23.03 -12.37 6.73
N LEU A 101 22.09 -11.40 6.69
CA LEU A 101 22.41 -9.99 6.93
C LEU A 101 22.79 -9.74 8.39
N ALA A 102 22.09 -10.33 9.34
CA ALA A 102 22.40 -10.21 10.76
C ALA A 102 23.81 -10.75 11.06
N GLU A 103 24.17 -11.90 10.51
CA GLU A 103 25.51 -12.48 10.64
C GLU A 103 26.58 -11.57 10.02
N LYS A 104 26.35 -11.07 8.79
CA LYS A 104 27.28 -10.19 8.08
C LYS A 104 27.57 -8.90 8.85
N TYR A 105 26.59 -8.36 9.58
CA TYR A 105 26.72 -7.09 10.31
C TYR A 105 26.84 -7.28 11.81
N GLU A 106 27.07 -8.51 12.29
CA GLU A 106 27.22 -8.87 13.71
C GLU A 106 26.05 -8.36 14.58
N ILE A 107 24.82 -8.38 14.03
CA ILE A 107 23.60 -7.97 14.72
C ILE A 107 22.94 -9.22 15.32
N LYS A 108 22.57 -9.14 16.61
CA LYS A 108 21.81 -10.22 17.24
C LYS A 108 20.46 -10.39 16.50
N PHE A 109 20.25 -11.57 15.94
CA PHE A 109 18.95 -11.94 15.37
C PHE A 109 17.99 -12.28 16.51
N PHE A 110 16.72 -11.88 16.39
CA PHE A 110 15.69 -12.27 17.36
C PHE A 110 15.24 -13.71 17.05
N ASP A 111 15.06 -14.47 18.11
CA ASP A 111 14.51 -15.83 18.09
C ASP A 111 12.99 -15.78 17.95
#